data_c45fa23b42caa329f224f937417746ce
#
_entry.id   c45fa23b42caa329f224f937417746ce
#
_cell.length_a   1.000
_cell.length_b   1.000
_cell.length_c   1.000
_cell.angle_alpha   90.00
_cell.angle_beta   90.00
_cell.angle_gamma   90.00
#
_symmetry.space_group_name_H-M   'P 1'
#
loop_
_entity.id
_entity.type
_entity.pdbx_description
1 polymer ?
#
loop_
_entity_poly.entity_id
_entity_poly.type
_entity_poly.pdbx_seq_one_letter_code
_entity_poly.pdbx_strand_id
1 'polypeptide(L)'
;QLKMLGFANINLYGSSDYSQVEFNVHRPALQDKRVRQALIYGLDRQKLIDVVYQGYGKVAIEPIAPISWAFNAEGVNPYPYDPAQAKKLLDEAGWKPGADGIRAKDGQ
;
A
#
# COMPACT_ATOMS: atom_id res chain seq x y z
N GLN A 1 -24.55 11.06 3.19
CA GLN A 1 -25.74 11.73 3.83
C GLN A 1 -25.68 13.24 3.65
N LEU A 2 -24.54 13.93 3.93
CA LEU A 2 -24.44 15.40 3.78
C LEU A 2 -24.75 15.91 2.36
N LYS A 3 -24.42 15.15 1.32
CA LYS A 3 -24.73 15.51 -0.08
C LYS A 3 -26.24 15.60 -0.39
N MET A 4 -27.09 15.06 0.49
CA MET A 4 -28.56 15.14 0.35
C MET A 4 -29.15 16.43 0.93
N LEU A 5 -28.35 17.25 1.60
CA LEU A 5 -28.79 18.54 2.16
C LEU A 5 -28.73 19.59 1.06
N GLY A 6 -29.84 19.87 0.40
CA GLY A 6 -29.92 20.80 -0.72
C GLY A 6 -29.58 22.26 -0.41
N PHE A 7 -29.36 22.60 0.87
CA PHE A 7 -28.95 23.92 1.33
C PHE A 7 -27.47 24.02 1.72
N ALA A 8 -26.68 22.91 1.60
CA ALA A 8 -25.30 22.86 2.04
C ALA A 8 -24.34 22.72 0.85
N ASN A 9 -23.31 23.54 0.82
CA ASN A 9 -22.18 23.39 -0.08
C ASN A 9 -21.13 22.51 0.57
N ILE A 10 -20.72 21.43 -0.13
CA ILE A 10 -19.69 20.52 0.34
C ILE A 10 -18.42 20.78 -0.45
N ASN A 11 -17.38 21.22 0.25
CA ASN A 11 -16.05 21.41 -0.29
C ASN A 11 -15.12 20.31 0.25
N LEU A 12 -14.38 19.65 -0.66
CA LEU A 12 -13.41 18.64 -0.32
C LEU A 12 -12.01 19.21 -0.50
N TYR A 13 -11.20 19.10 0.53
CA TYR A 13 -9.81 19.54 0.53
C TYR A 13 -8.88 18.35 0.65
N GLY A 14 -7.72 18.42 -0.02
CA GLY A 14 -6.62 17.52 0.28
C GLY A 14 -6.06 17.84 1.67
N SER A 15 -5.67 16.81 2.43
CA SER A 15 -4.94 16.98 3.68
C SER A 15 -3.49 16.53 3.52
N SER A 16 -2.65 16.89 4.49
CA SER A 16 -1.28 16.37 4.61
C SER A 16 -1.22 15.03 5.35
N ASP A 17 -2.37 14.55 5.85
CA ASP A 17 -2.43 13.29 6.57
C ASP A 17 -2.28 12.11 5.62
N TYR A 18 -1.57 11.08 6.05
CA TYR A 18 -1.46 9.82 5.33
C TYR A 18 -1.43 8.64 6.30
N SER A 19 -1.90 7.51 5.82
CA SER A 19 -1.82 6.24 6.54
C SER A 19 -0.73 5.38 5.91
N GLN A 20 0.10 4.76 6.74
CA GLN A 20 1.21 3.94 6.29
C GLN A 20 1.26 2.60 7.04
N VAL A 21 1.94 1.63 6.44
CA VAL A 21 2.34 0.40 7.08
C VAL A 21 3.84 0.47 7.33
N GLU A 22 4.24 0.37 8.59
CA GLU A 22 5.65 0.33 8.98
C GLU A 22 6.11 -1.12 9.12
N PHE A 23 7.27 -1.42 8.52
CA PHE A 23 7.87 -2.74 8.60
C PHE A 23 8.92 -2.77 9.70
N ASN A 24 8.73 -3.65 10.69
CA ASN A 24 9.78 -3.94 11.65
C ASN A 24 10.88 -4.78 10.99
N VAL A 25 11.91 -4.13 10.49
CA VAL A 25 13.02 -4.76 9.78
C VAL A 25 13.94 -5.60 10.68
N HIS A 26 13.75 -5.60 12.01
CA HIS A 26 14.41 -6.54 12.90
C HIS A 26 13.79 -7.94 12.86
N ARG A 27 12.58 -8.08 12.32
CA ARG A 27 11.98 -9.40 12.09
C ARG A 27 12.66 -10.08 10.89
N PRO A 28 13.18 -11.33 11.03
CA PRO A 28 13.93 -12.01 9.97
C PRO A 28 13.20 -12.03 8.62
N ALA A 29 11.91 -12.33 8.62
CA ALA A 29 11.10 -12.35 7.39
C ALA A 29 11.04 -11.00 6.67
N LEU A 30 11.16 -9.88 7.39
CA LEU A 30 11.04 -8.52 6.85
C LEU A 30 12.39 -7.85 6.57
N GLN A 31 13.52 -8.52 6.83
CA GLN A 31 14.86 -8.02 6.50
C GLN A 31 15.10 -7.97 4.99
N ASP A 32 14.58 -8.96 4.27
CA ASP A 32 14.69 -8.99 2.82
C ASP A 32 13.80 -7.93 2.17
N LYS A 33 14.41 -7.04 1.41
CA LYS A 33 13.71 -5.99 0.67
C LYS A 33 12.62 -6.54 -0.26
N ARG A 34 12.88 -7.72 -0.88
CA ARG A 34 11.93 -8.35 -1.81
C ARG A 34 10.63 -8.73 -1.12
N VAL A 35 10.70 -9.20 0.13
CA VAL A 35 9.50 -9.50 0.93
C VAL A 35 8.69 -8.24 1.18
N ARG A 36 9.33 -7.14 1.60
CA ARG A 36 8.62 -5.87 1.81
C ARG A 36 7.99 -5.33 0.54
N GLN A 37 8.71 -5.42 -0.59
CA GLN A 37 8.17 -5.03 -1.90
C GLN A 37 6.98 -5.92 -2.32
N ALA A 38 7.07 -7.23 -2.07
CA ALA A 38 5.99 -8.15 -2.35
C ALA A 38 4.71 -7.82 -1.57
N LEU A 39 4.84 -7.46 -0.30
CA LEU A 39 3.69 -7.05 0.51
C LEU A 39 2.99 -5.81 -0.05
N ILE A 40 3.75 -4.83 -0.56
CA ILE A 40 3.17 -3.64 -1.18
C ILE A 40 2.50 -3.97 -2.51
N TYR A 41 3.13 -4.77 -3.38
CA TYR A 41 2.53 -5.20 -4.64
C TYR A 41 1.28 -6.07 -4.43
N GLY A 42 1.23 -6.84 -3.34
CA GLY A 42 0.08 -7.69 -3.00
C GLY A 42 -1.10 -6.94 -2.38
N LEU A 43 -0.92 -5.69 -1.95
CA LEU A 43 -1.96 -4.90 -1.31
C LEU A 43 -2.68 -4.00 -2.32
N ASP A 44 -3.97 -4.25 -2.55
CA ASP A 44 -4.83 -3.38 -3.34
C ASP A 44 -5.19 -2.12 -2.53
N ARG A 45 -4.30 -1.12 -2.60
CA ARG A 45 -4.44 0.13 -1.85
C ARG A 45 -5.63 0.97 -2.34
N GLN A 46 -5.96 0.89 -3.63
CA GLN A 46 -7.12 1.61 -4.15
C GLN A 46 -8.41 1.02 -3.60
N LYS A 47 -8.54 -0.30 -3.61
CA LYS A 47 -9.71 -0.98 -3.02
C LYS A 47 -9.85 -0.70 -1.53
N LEU A 48 -8.72 -0.60 -0.82
CA LEU A 48 -8.72 -0.20 0.59
C LEU A 48 -9.33 1.20 0.78
N ILE A 49 -8.93 2.16 -0.05
CA ILE A 49 -9.48 3.53 -0.03
C ILE A 49 -10.97 3.50 -0.35
N ASP A 50 -11.39 2.74 -1.35
CA ASP A 50 -12.79 2.68 -1.77
C ASP A 50 -13.68 2.10 -0.66
N VAL A 51 -13.21 1.08 0.05
CA VAL A 51 -13.98 0.42 1.12
C VAL A 51 -13.94 1.20 2.43
N VAL A 52 -12.74 1.60 2.88
CA VAL A 52 -12.55 2.22 4.21
C VAL A 52 -12.89 3.70 4.18
N TYR A 53 -12.46 4.40 3.15
CA TYR A 53 -12.64 5.85 3.02
C TYR A 53 -13.72 6.24 2.02
N GLN A 54 -14.53 5.28 1.54
CA GLN A 54 -15.63 5.51 0.59
C GLN A 54 -15.18 6.26 -0.68
N GLY A 55 -13.97 6.01 -1.14
CA GLY A 55 -13.34 6.67 -2.28
C GLY A 55 -12.76 8.06 -1.98
N TYR A 56 -12.86 8.55 -0.73
CA TYR A 56 -12.25 9.82 -0.33
C TYR A 56 -10.79 9.60 0.06
N GLY A 57 -9.89 9.76 -0.91
CA GLY A 57 -8.46 9.62 -0.70
C GLY A 57 -7.72 9.35 -1.99
N LYS A 58 -6.42 9.33 -1.88
CA LYS A 58 -5.51 8.96 -2.98
C LYS A 58 -4.45 8.01 -2.46
N VAL A 59 -4.00 7.09 -3.30
CA VAL A 59 -2.87 6.22 -2.98
C VAL A 59 -1.62 7.08 -2.82
N ALA A 60 -1.05 7.07 -1.62
CA ALA A 60 0.21 7.75 -1.36
C ALA A 60 1.38 6.96 -1.98
N ILE A 61 2.29 7.65 -2.64
CA ILE A 61 3.51 7.08 -3.24
C ILE A 61 4.77 7.52 -2.50
N GLU A 62 4.65 8.56 -1.70
CA GLU A 62 5.69 9.10 -0.83
C GLU A 62 5.06 9.75 0.41
N PRO A 63 5.84 10.06 1.47
CA PRO A 63 5.31 10.65 2.70
C PRO A 63 4.93 12.13 2.56
N ILE A 64 5.27 12.78 1.44
CA ILE A 64 4.90 14.17 1.19
C ILE A 64 3.58 14.21 0.42
N ALA A 65 2.61 14.93 0.97
CA ALA A 65 1.28 15.02 0.37
C ALA A 65 1.31 15.83 -0.95
N PRO A 66 0.48 15.46 -1.96
CA PRO A 66 0.42 16.15 -3.25
C PRO A 66 0.05 17.65 -3.19
N ILE A 67 -0.48 18.11 -2.07
CA ILE A 67 -0.76 19.53 -1.83
C ILE A 67 0.48 20.32 -1.39
N SER A 68 1.57 19.64 -1.04
CA SER A 68 2.82 20.29 -0.62
C SER A 68 3.61 20.74 -1.83
N TRP A 69 4.26 21.91 -1.69
CA TRP A 69 5.24 22.40 -2.67
C TRP A 69 6.46 21.50 -2.83
N ALA A 70 6.74 20.67 -1.83
CA ALA A 70 7.88 19.73 -1.82
C ALA A 70 7.54 18.37 -2.43
N PHE A 71 6.30 18.15 -2.88
CA PHE A 71 5.90 16.89 -3.52
C PHE A 71 6.63 16.71 -4.85
N ASN A 72 7.33 15.58 -5.00
CA ASN A 72 7.96 15.21 -6.26
C ASN A 72 7.86 13.68 -6.49
N ALA A 73 7.02 13.31 -7.42
CA ALA A 73 6.81 11.91 -7.81
C ALA A 73 7.87 11.36 -8.79
N GLU A 74 8.78 12.21 -9.27
CA GLU A 74 9.78 11.80 -10.26
C GLU A 74 10.73 10.74 -9.68
N GLY A 75 10.89 9.63 -10.39
CA GLY A 75 11.75 8.52 -9.98
C GLY A 75 11.20 7.65 -8.84
N VAL A 76 10.04 7.99 -8.27
CA VAL A 76 9.40 7.18 -7.23
C VAL A 76 8.65 6.01 -7.86
N ASN A 77 8.97 4.78 -7.43
CA ASN A 77 8.19 3.61 -7.84
C ASN A 77 6.85 3.60 -7.10
N PRO A 78 5.72 3.70 -7.81
CA PRO A 78 4.41 3.73 -7.16
C PRO A 78 3.96 2.37 -6.61
N TYR A 79 4.66 1.27 -6.89
CA TYR A 79 4.28 -0.08 -6.50
C TYR A 79 2.78 -0.36 -6.77
N PRO A 80 2.35 -0.43 -8.04
CA PRO A 80 0.95 -0.70 -8.37
C PRO A 80 0.53 -2.08 -7.87
N TYR A 81 -0.75 -2.29 -7.63
CA TYR A 81 -1.27 -3.59 -7.24
C TYR A 81 -0.96 -4.65 -8.31
N ASP A 82 -0.11 -5.61 -7.97
CA ASP A 82 0.33 -6.69 -8.85
C ASP A 82 0.61 -7.95 -8.03
N PRO A 83 -0.40 -8.80 -7.80
CA PRO A 83 -0.22 -10.05 -7.06
C PRO A 83 0.72 -11.04 -7.74
N ALA A 84 0.90 -10.98 -9.06
CA ALA A 84 1.82 -11.85 -9.77
C ALA A 84 3.27 -11.47 -9.46
N GLN A 85 3.58 -10.18 -9.52
CA GLN A 85 4.88 -9.65 -9.12
C GLN A 85 5.16 -9.90 -7.64
N ALA A 86 4.15 -9.78 -6.77
CA ALA A 86 4.27 -10.09 -5.35
C ALA A 86 4.68 -11.55 -5.13
N LYS A 87 4.01 -12.49 -5.77
CA LYS A 87 4.33 -13.92 -5.70
C LYS A 87 5.75 -14.21 -6.19
N LYS A 88 6.13 -13.63 -7.33
CA LYS A 88 7.46 -13.77 -7.92
C LYS A 88 8.56 -13.32 -6.95
N LEU A 89 8.40 -12.14 -6.33
CA LEU A 89 9.37 -11.62 -5.37
C LEU A 89 9.49 -12.51 -4.12
N LEU A 90 8.39 -13.08 -3.64
CA LEU A 90 8.41 -14.04 -2.54
C LEU A 90 9.14 -15.33 -2.93
N ASP A 91 8.90 -15.82 -4.15
CA ASP A 91 9.58 -17.01 -4.67
C ASP A 91 11.10 -16.79 -4.78
N GLU A 92 11.52 -15.62 -5.30
CA GLU A 92 12.92 -15.21 -5.39
C GLU A 92 13.58 -15.02 -4.02
N ALA A 93 12.79 -14.59 -3.00
CA ALA A 93 13.24 -14.47 -1.62
C ALA A 93 13.29 -15.81 -0.88
N GLY A 94 12.86 -16.92 -1.51
CA GLY A 94 12.88 -18.27 -0.93
C GLY A 94 11.60 -18.65 -0.19
N TRP A 95 10.58 -17.80 -0.16
CA TRP A 95 9.29 -18.10 0.44
C TRP A 95 8.43 -18.91 -0.52
N LYS A 96 8.36 -20.21 -0.34
CA LYS A 96 7.64 -21.14 -1.23
C LYS A 96 6.30 -21.53 -0.64
N PRO A 97 5.25 -21.68 -1.47
CA PRO A 97 3.95 -22.16 -1.00
C PRO A 97 4.06 -23.59 -0.45
N GLY A 98 3.56 -23.79 0.76
CA GLY A 98 3.39 -25.12 1.36
C GLY A 98 2.16 -25.85 0.82
N ALA A 99 1.97 -27.08 1.28
CA ALA A 99 0.83 -27.91 0.89
C ALA A 99 -0.53 -27.33 1.36
N ASP A 100 -0.50 -26.52 2.40
CA ASP A 100 -1.65 -25.79 2.96
C ASP A 100 -1.89 -24.41 2.29
N GLY A 101 -1.08 -24.06 1.28
CA GLY A 101 -1.12 -22.75 0.62
C GLY A 101 -0.42 -21.62 1.38
N ILE A 102 0.08 -21.88 2.57
CA ILE A 102 0.85 -20.91 3.35
C ILE A 102 2.31 -20.97 2.87
N ARG A 103 2.92 -19.81 2.68
CA ARG A 103 4.32 -19.74 2.28
C ARG A 103 5.23 -19.95 3.49
N ALA A 104 6.25 -20.75 3.28
CA ALA A 104 7.25 -21.06 4.30
C ALA A 104 8.66 -20.90 3.76
N LYS A 105 9.59 -20.58 4.64
CA LYS A 105 11.03 -20.55 4.39
C LYS A 105 11.77 -20.99 5.66
N ASP A 106 12.70 -21.93 5.51
CA ASP A 106 13.58 -22.40 6.60
C ASP A 106 12.81 -22.82 7.86
N GLY A 107 11.63 -23.42 7.70
CA GLY A 107 10.79 -23.89 8.81
C GLY A 107 9.95 -22.82 9.51
N GLN A 108 9.89 -21.62 8.97
CA GLN A 108 9.06 -20.52 9.44
C GLN A 108 7.84 -20.28 8.52
#